data_a32f10a43b6f1795973cc1a395e315ff
#
_entry.id   a32f10a43b6f1795973cc1a395e315ff
#
_cell.length_a   1.000
_cell.length_b   1.000
_cell.length_c   1.000
_cell.angle_alpha   90.00
_cell.angle_beta   90.00
_cell.angle_gamma   90.00
#
_symmetry.space_group_name_H-M   'P 1'
#
loop_
_entity.id
_entity.type
_entity.pdbx_description
1 polymer ?
#
loop_
_entity_poly.entity_id
_entity_poly.type
_entity_poly.pdbx_seq_one_letter_code
_entity_poly.pdbx_strand_id
1 'polypeptide(L)'
;MAAYLICNIYLIGLLLAAALASAVLAIQANERTWIAFVGLFFMLGIFRFAAAYELPPHDISHAAGECVRVSGTIVAEPVVRTDADHVQHIRYIVEAHHITQGHEEHPVSGKIHMHMIHKGEGNPTYGQIGDEITAVGTIRRPHGYQNPGLIDTVFLLRCDGITARVFAEDSEVEITPNETPTF
;
A
#
# COMPACT_ATOMS: atom_id res chain seq x y z
N MET A 1 11.29 18.13 -2.82
CA MET A 1 10.09 17.37 -2.38
C MET A 1 8.98 18.30 -1.86
N ALA A 2 9.20 19.18 -0.90
CA ALA A 2 8.18 20.14 -0.42
C ALA A 2 7.56 21.02 -1.52
N ALA A 3 8.33 21.44 -2.51
CA ALA A 3 7.86 22.28 -3.62
C ALA A 3 6.83 21.56 -4.53
N TYR A 4 6.95 20.24 -4.69
CA TYR A 4 6.01 19.43 -5.49
C TYR A 4 4.66 19.28 -4.78
N LEU A 5 4.69 19.06 -3.47
CA LEU A 5 3.49 18.97 -2.64
C LEU A 5 2.73 20.29 -2.61
N ILE A 6 3.47 21.40 -2.49
CA ILE A 6 2.91 22.75 -2.49
C ILE A 6 2.30 23.08 -3.85
N CYS A 7 2.95 22.72 -4.96
CA CYS A 7 2.43 22.95 -6.31
C CYS A 7 1.13 22.17 -6.55
N ASN A 8 1.03 20.93 -6.10
CA ASN A 8 -0.19 20.14 -6.17
C ASN A 8 -1.33 20.75 -5.35
N ILE A 9 -1.09 21.23 -4.13
CA ILE A 9 -2.11 21.85 -3.29
C ILE A 9 -2.66 23.14 -3.93
N TYR A 10 -1.79 23.98 -4.53
CA TYR A 10 -2.23 25.18 -5.25
C TYR A 10 -3.01 24.85 -6.53
N LEU A 11 -2.57 23.85 -7.28
CA LEU A 11 -3.30 23.39 -8.48
C LEU A 11 -4.70 22.90 -8.15
N ILE A 12 -4.82 22.17 -7.05
CA ILE A 12 -6.08 21.68 -6.48
C ILE A 12 -6.99 22.85 -6.07
N GLY A 13 -6.43 23.81 -5.33
CA GLY A 13 -7.16 25.00 -4.91
C GLY A 13 -7.66 25.81 -6.12
N LEU A 14 -6.86 25.93 -7.16
CA LEU A 14 -7.21 26.60 -8.40
C LEU A 14 -8.34 25.88 -9.15
N LEU A 15 -8.27 24.55 -9.25
CA LEU A 15 -9.33 23.75 -9.89
C LEU A 15 -10.64 23.79 -9.11
N LEU A 16 -10.59 23.75 -7.78
CA LEU A 16 -11.76 23.92 -6.92
C LEU A 16 -12.37 25.32 -7.07
N ALA A 17 -11.56 26.36 -7.11
CA ALA A 17 -12.01 27.73 -7.31
C ALA A 17 -12.63 27.91 -8.69
N ALA A 18 -12.05 27.34 -9.75
CA ALA A 18 -12.60 27.38 -11.11
C ALA A 18 -13.92 26.59 -11.20
N ALA A 19 -14.05 25.46 -10.54
CA ALA A 19 -15.27 24.66 -10.48
C ALA A 19 -16.38 25.40 -9.70
N LEU A 20 -16.05 26.05 -8.58
CA LEU A 20 -16.99 26.89 -7.84
C LEU A 20 -17.45 28.10 -8.66
N ALA A 21 -16.54 28.80 -9.32
CA ALA A 21 -16.86 29.92 -10.20
C ALA A 21 -17.78 29.50 -11.36
N SER A 22 -17.50 28.34 -11.99
CA SER A 22 -18.35 27.80 -13.05
C SER A 22 -19.74 27.41 -12.56
N ALA A 23 -19.84 26.86 -11.34
CA ALA A 23 -21.11 26.53 -10.71
C ALA A 23 -21.94 27.80 -10.40
N VAL A 24 -21.30 28.86 -9.90
CA VAL A 24 -21.97 30.15 -9.62
C VAL A 24 -22.49 30.82 -10.91
N LEU A 25 -21.67 30.80 -11.97
CA LEU A 25 -22.08 31.32 -13.30
C LEU A 25 -23.26 30.52 -13.88
N ALA A 26 -23.25 29.20 -13.71
CA ALA A 26 -24.33 28.34 -14.19
C ALA A 26 -25.65 28.56 -13.41
N ILE A 27 -25.57 28.86 -12.11
CA ILE A 27 -26.73 29.21 -11.28
C ILE A 27 -27.38 30.52 -11.75
N GLN A 28 -26.56 31.48 -12.19
CA GLN A 28 -27.07 32.75 -12.74
C GLN A 28 -27.68 32.62 -14.13
N ALA A 29 -27.31 31.61 -14.91
CA ALA A 29 -27.75 31.37 -16.29
C ALA A 29 -29.06 30.55 -16.42
N ASN A 30 -29.67 30.15 -15.35
CA ASN A 30 -31.03 29.64 -15.07
C ASN A 30 -31.56 28.38 -15.81
N GLU A 31 -30.88 27.80 -16.83
CA GLU A 31 -31.47 26.62 -17.50
C GLU A 31 -30.61 25.36 -17.57
N ARG A 32 -29.34 25.45 -17.21
CA ARG A 32 -28.40 24.29 -17.32
C ARG A 32 -27.54 24.05 -16.06
N THR A 33 -27.99 24.44 -14.90
CA THR A 33 -27.29 24.31 -13.62
C THR A 33 -26.86 22.87 -13.32
N TRP A 34 -27.67 21.88 -13.70
CA TRP A 34 -27.37 20.49 -13.48
C TRP A 34 -26.07 20.03 -14.20
N ILE A 35 -25.74 20.59 -15.39
CA ILE A 35 -24.54 20.28 -16.15
C ILE A 35 -23.30 20.72 -15.36
N ALA A 36 -23.36 21.89 -14.72
CA ALA A 36 -22.27 22.38 -13.88
C ALA A 36 -22.06 21.50 -12.65
N PHE A 37 -23.16 21.03 -12.01
CA PHE A 37 -23.04 20.06 -10.91
C PHE A 37 -22.44 18.74 -11.33
N VAL A 38 -22.86 18.18 -12.46
CA VAL A 38 -22.28 16.95 -13.03
C VAL A 38 -20.79 17.15 -13.31
N GLY A 39 -20.41 18.27 -13.93
CA GLY A 39 -19.02 18.61 -14.18
C GLY A 39 -18.20 18.72 -12.89
N LEU A 40 -18.75 19.38 -11.87
CA LEU A 40 -18.10 19.52 -10.56
C LEU A 40 -17.86 18.15 -9.90
N PHE A 41 -18.90 17.29 -9.85
CA PHE A 41 -18.76 15.95 -9.27
C PHE A 41 -17.81 15.08 -10.06
N PHE A 42 -17.79 15.19 -11.38
CA PHE A 42 -16.84 14.48 -12.23
C PHE A 42 -15.40 14.91 -11.95
N MET A 43 -15.13 16.21 -11.85
CA MET A 43 -13.82 16.75 -11.51
C MET A 43 -13.40 16.37 -10.10
N LEU A 44 -14.31 16.41 -9.12
CA LEU A 44 -14.07 15.92 -7.76
C LEU A 44 -13.72 14.42 -7.74
N GLY A 45 -14.39 13.62 -8.56
CA GLY A 45 -14.10 12.19 -8.72
C GLY A 45 -12.70 11.93 -9.28
N ILE A 46 -12.34 12.62 -10.36
CA ILE A 46 -10.99 12.55 -10.95
C ILE A 46 -9.94 12.97 -9.93
N PHE A 47 -10.18 14.06 -9.22
CA PHE A 47 -9.27 14.55 -8.20
C PHE A 47 -9.10 13.55 -7.06
N ARG A 48 -10.22 13.04 -6.53
CA ARG A 48 -10.19 12.01 -5.47
C ARG A 48 -9.45 10.76 -5.92
N PHE A 49 -9.63 10.34 -7.18
CA PHE A 49 -8.92 9.22 -7.78
C PHE A 49 -7.41 9.50 -7.88
N ALA A 50 -7.03 10.66 -8.41
CA ALA A 50 -5.63 11.05 -8.54
C ALA A 50 -4.93 11.13 -7.16
N ALA A 51 -5.58 11.75 -6.17
CA ALA A 51 -5.07 11.84 -4.80
C ALA A 51 -4.91 10.46 -4.13
N ALA A 52 -5.84 9.53 -4.39
CA ALA A 52 -5.74 8.16 -3.88
C ALA A 52 -4.63 7.34 -4.57
N TYR A 53 -4.19 7.76 -5.74
CA TYR A 53 -3.12 7.10 -6.50
C TYR A 53 -1.72 7.57 -6.10
N GLU A 54 -1.59 8.72 -5.46
CA GLU A 54 -0.31 9.23 -4.95
C GLU A 54 0.07 8.46 -3.68
N LEU A 55 1.26 7.87 -3.71
CA LEU A 55 1.83 7.17 -2.55
C LEU A 55 2.38 8.21 -1.56
N PRO A 56 2.22 8.00 -0.24
CA PRO A 56 2.82 8.86 0.76
C PRO A 56 4.33 9.00 0.58
N PRO A 57 4.94 10.11 0.99
CA PRO A 57 6.38 10.33 0.84
C PRO A 57 7.24 9.28 1.55
N HIS A 58 6.70 8.67 2.61
CA HIS A 58 7.35 7.62 3.40
C HIS A 58 6.83 6.21 3.08
N ASP A 59 6.19 6.03 1.92
CA ASP A 59 5.72 4.70 1.52
C ASP A 59 6.89 3.76 1.30
N ILE A 60 6.78 2.55 1.84
CA ILE A 60 7.82 1.52 1.77
C ILE A 60 8.19 1.15 0.32
N SER A 61 7.30 1.34 -0.65
CA SER A 61 7.59 1.06 -2.07
C SER A 61 8.69 1.96 -2.66
N HIS A 62 9.05 3.06 -1.97
CA HIS A 62 10.18 3.90 -2.40
C HIS A 62 11.53 3.21 -2.17
N ALA A 63 11.63 2.27 -1.22
CA ALA A 63 12.81 1.45 -0.99
C ALA A 63 12.86 0.19 -1.88
N ALA A 64 12.07 0.13 -2.96
CA ALA A 64 12.04 -1.01 -3.86
C ALA A 64 13.38 -1.22 -4.56
N GLY A 65 13.87 -2.46 -4.55
CA GLY A 65 15.17 -2.87 -5.08
C GLY A 65 16.24 -3.03 -4.01
N GLU A 66 15.99 -2.59 -2.79
CA GLU A 66 16.93 -2.67 -1.67
C GLU A 66 16.66 -3.91 -0.82
N CYS A 67 17.75 -4.50 -0.29
CA CYS A 67 17.69 -5.54 0.74
C CYS A 67 17.77 -4.85 2.10
N VAL A 68 16.70 -4.90 2.85
CA VAL A 68 16.55 -4.19 4.12
C VAL A 68 15.90 -5.09 5.16
N ARG A 69 16.06 -4.73 6.42
CA ARG A 69 15.25 -5.29 7.51
C ARG A 69 13.98 -4.46 7.62
N VAL A 70 12.83 -5.13 7.52
CA VAL A 70 11.51 -4.52 7.64
C VAL A 70 10.86 -4.98 8.94
N SER A 71 10.35 -4.06 9.74
CA SER A 71 9.54 -4.36 10.92
C SER A 71 8.14 -3.76 10.79
N GLY A 72 7.15 -4.48 11.31
CA GLY A 72 5.76 -4.08 11.23
C GLY A 72 4.82 -5.05 11.93
N THR A 73 3.54 -4.74 11.91
CA THR A 73 2.48 -5.51 12.58
C THR A 73 1.69 -6.34 11.58
N ILE A 74 1.39 -7.59 11.91
CA ILE A 74 0.54 -8.47 11.11
C ILE A 74 -0.91 -7.98 11.22
N VAL A 75 -1.52 -7.62 10.08
CA VAL A 75 -2.88 -7.04 10.04
C VAL A 75 -3.94 -7.97 9.45
N ALA A 76 -3.54 -9.15 8.98
CA ALA A 76 -4.47 -10.17 8.48
C ALA A 76 -3.95 -11.58 8.77
N GLU A 77 -4.86 -12.55 8.80
CA GLU A 77 -4.49 -13.95 8.97
C GLU A 77 -3.52 -14.41 7.88
N PRO A 78 -2.47 -15.18 8.24
CA PRO A 78 -1.52 -15.70 7.28
C PRO A 78 -2.17 -16.70 6.33
N VAL A 79 -1.83 -16.61 5.06
CA VAL A 79 -2.25 -17.58 4.04
C VAL A 79 -1.12 -18.57 3.82
N VAL A 80 -1.35 -19.81 4.20
CA VAL A 80 -0.37 -20.91 4.04
C VAL A 80 -0.73 -21.75 2.83
N ARG A 81 0.26 -22.02 1.99
CA ARG A 81 0.15 -22.95 0.85
C ARG A 81 1.31 -23.91 0.90
N THR A 82 1.04 -25.20 0.84
CA THR A 82 2.05 -26.24 0.75
C THR A 82 2.16 -26.70 -0.70
N ASP A 83 3.36 -26.70 -1.22
CA ASP A 83 3.68 -27.19 -2.57
C ASP A 83 3.85 -28.71 -2.59
N ALA A 84 3.94 -29.32 -3.80
CA ALA A 84 4.13 -30.76 -3.99
C ALA A 84 5.42 -31.28 -3.32
N ASP A 85 6.43 -30.44 -3.18
CA ASP A 85 7.70 -30.74 -2.54
C ASP A 85 7.69 -30.53 -1.01
N HIS A 86 6.50 -30.41 -0.40
CA HIS A 86 6.29 -30.10 1.02
C HIS A 86 6.87 -28.77 1.50
N VAL A 87 7.24 -27.89 0.58
CA VAL A 87 7.65 -26.51 0.89
C VAL A 87 6.41 -25.68 1.25
N GLN A 88 6.46 -25.02 2.39
CA GLN A 88 5.39 -24.15 2.82
C GLN A 88 5.65 -22.71 2.42
N HIS A 89 4.73 -22.13 1.68
CA HIS A 89 4.72 -20.74 1.29
C HIS A 89 3.72 -20.00 2.19
N ILE A 90 4.23 -19.14 3.04
CA ILE A 90 3.43 -18.39 4.00
C ILE A 90 3.41 -16.94 3.56
N ARG A 91 2.21 -16.38 3.45
CA ARG A 91 2.04 -14.98 3.07
C ARG A 91 1.35 -14.23 4.19
N TYR A 92 2.02 -13.21 4.70
CA TYR A 92 1.49 -12.25 5.67
C TYR A 92 1.12 -10.94 4.96
N ILE A 93 0.10 -10.26 5.50
CA ILE A 93 -0.15 -8.84 5.22
C ILE A 93 0.35 -8.10 6.45
N VAL A 94 1.37 -7.26 6.26
CA VAL A 94 2.05 -6.55 7.34
C VAL A 94 1.92 -5.05 7.10
N GLU A 95 1.54 -4.31 8.11
CA GLU A 95 1.63 -2.86 8.15
C GLU A 95 3.04 -2.48 8.59
N ALA A 96 3.82 -1.92 7.66
CA ALA A 96 5.22 -1.61 7.89
C ALA A 96 5.34 -0.31 8.69
N HIS A 97 6.23 -0.31 9.68
CA HIS A 97 6.51 0.84 10.54
C HIS A 97 7.91 1.39 10.32
N HIS A 98 8.90 0.50 10.21
CA HIS A 98 10.30 0.87 10.08
C HIS A 98 11.01 -0.02 9.07
N ILE A 99 12.01 0.57 8.41
CA ILE A 99 13.02 -0.16 7.66
C ILE A 99 14.40 0.17 8.21
N THR A 100 15.27 -0.82 8.31
CA THR A 100 16.66 -0.63 8.70
C THR A 100 17.55 -0.94 7.52
N GLN A 101 18.32 0.05 7.09
CA GLN A 101 19.31 -0.07 6.02
C GLN A 101 20.70 0.12 6.62
N GLY A 102 21.46 -0.93 6.72
CA GLY A 102 22.76 -0.91 7.43
C GLY A 102 22.55 -0.67 8.93
N HIS A 103 22.86 0.53 9.40
CA HIS A 103 22.68 0.94 10.80
C HIS A 103 21.66 2.07 10.99
N GLU A 104 21.06 2.53 9.92
CA GLU A 104 20.09 3.62 9.96
C GLU A 104 18.67 3.04 9.90
N GLU A 105 17.83 3.52 10.82
CA GLU A 105 16.42 3.18 10.89
C GLU A 105 15.59 4.34 10.35
N HIS A 106 14.70 4.03 9.41
CA HIS A 106 13.83 5.01 8.78
C HIS A 106 12.37 4.63 8.99
N PRO A 107 11.52 5.55 9.46
CA PRO A 107 10.09 5.31 9.55
C PRO A 107 9.49 5.21 8.14
N VAL A 108 8.66 4.20 7.95
CA VAL A 108 7.92 3.98 6.71
C VAL A 108 6.45 3.76 7.00
N SER A 109 5.64 3.82 5.95
CA SER A 109 4.21 3.55 6.01
C SER A 109 3.81 2.67 4.83
N GLY A 110 2.65 2.04 4.94
CA GLY A 110 2.07 1.21 3.89
C GLY A 110 2.01 -0.27 4.27
N LYS A 111 1.14 -0.98 3.58
CA LYS A 111 1.01 -2.43 3.75
C LYS A 111 1.86 -3.17 2.75
N ILE A 112 2.43 -4.27 3.20
CA ILE A 112 3.25 -5.15 2.38
C ILE A 112 2.70 -6.57 2.37
N HIS A 113 2.88 -7.25 1.25
CA HIS A 113 2.83 -8.71 1.20
C HIS A 113 4.22 -9.26 1.54
N MET A 114 4.35 -9.84 2.72
CA MET A 114 5.56 -10.57 3.11
C MET A 114 5.38 -12.05 2.77
N HIS A 115 6.27 -12.57 1.93
CA HIS A 115 6.31 -13.97 1.54
C HIS A 115 7.45 -14.65 2.25
N MET A 116 7.12 -15.61 3.11
CA MET A 116 8.07 -16.46 3.81
C MET A 116 8.05 -17.85 3.19
N ILE A 117 9.22 -18.44 2.99
CA ILE A 117 9.37 -19.80 2.47
C ILE A 117 9.99 -20.65 3.57
N HIS A 118 9.23 -21.64 4.04
CA HIS A 118 9.69 -22.62 5.02
C HIS A 118 9.99 -23.95 4.33
N LYS A 119 11.26 -24.38 4.41
CA LYS A 119 11.75 -25.62 3.80
C LYS A 119 12.07 -26.70 4.84
N GLY A 120 11.75 -26.47 6.12
CA GLY A 120 12.07 -27.35 7.24
C GLY A 120 11.10 -28.51 7.42
N GLU A 121 11.58 -29.60 8.06
CA GLU A 121 10.71 -30.63 8.60
C GLU A 121 10.11 -30.14 9.91
N GLY A 122 8.84 -29.70 9.87
CA GLY A 122 8.10 -29.21 11.04
C GLY A 122 7.03 -28.20 10.66
N ASN A 123 6.18 -27.87 11.61
CA ASN A 123 5.24 -26.76 11.45
C ASN A 123 5.92 -25.49 11.94
N PRO A 124 6.12 -24.47 11.09
CA PRO A 124 6.61 -23.19 11.55
C PRO A 124 5.60 -22.56 12.52
N THR A 125 6.09 -21.75 13.43
CA THR A 125 5.24 -20.93 14.28
C THR A 125 4.66 -19.81 13.41
N TYR A 126 3.34 -19.80 13.26
CA TYR A 126 2.65 -18.75 12.52
C TYR A 126 2.36 -17.57 13.44
N GLY A 127 2.68 -16.38 12.96
CA GLY A 127 2.24 -15.15 13.63
C GLY A 127 0.74 -14.96 13.53
N GLN A 128 0.16 -14.34 14.53
CA GLN A 128 -1.25 -13.97 14.60
C GLN A 128 -1.45 -12.50 14.29
N ILE A 129 -2.70 -12.10 14.05
CA ILE A 129 -3.05 -10.69 13.87
C ILE A 129 -2.68 -9.92 15.14
N GLY A 130 -1.93 -8.84 14.99
CA GLY A 130 -1.44 -8.01 16.08
C GLY A 130 -0.01 -8.31 16.51
N ASP A 131 0.56 -9.44 16.10
CA ASP A 131 1.96 -9.75 16.37
C ASP A 131 2.90 -8.85 15.58
N GLU A 132 4.06 -8.56 16.15
CA GLU A 132 5.12 -7.86 15.45
C GLU A 132 5.98 -8.85 14.68
N ILE A 133 6.25 -8.52 13.42
CA ILE A 133 7.08 -9.32 12.53
C ILE A 133 8.23 -8.48 12.01
N THR A 134 9.43 -9.04 12.11
CA THR A 134 10.64 -8.46 11.53
C THR A 134 11.23 -9.44 10.53
N ALA A 135 11.54 -8.97 9.34
CA ALA A 135 12.12 -9.81 8.29
C ALA A 135 13.22 -9.07 7.53
N VAL A 136 14.23 -9.82 7.13
CA VAL A 136 15.26 -9.33 6.21
C VAL A 136 14.92 -9.84 4.82
N GLY A 137 14.83 -8.92 3.86
CA GLY A 137 14.47 -9.30 2.50
C GLY A 137 14.55 -8.17 1.51
N THR A 138 14.36 -8.53 0.24
CA THR A 138 14.35 -7.53 -0.83
C THR A 138 12.95 -7.01 -1.06
N ILE A 139 12.80 -5.67 -0.98
CA ILE A 139 11.55 -5.01 -1.29
C ILE A 139 11.34 -4.98 -2.80
N ARG A 140 10.18 -5.41 -3.27
CA ARG A 140 9.79 -5.37 -4.68
C ARG A 140 8.44 -4.69 -4.84
N ARG A 141 8.29 -3.90 -5.88
CA ARG A 141 6.96 -3.40 -6.27
C ARG A 141 6.11 -4.55 -6.82
N PRO A 142 4.81 -4.59 -6.51
CA PRO A 142 3.92 -5.54 -7.13
C PRO A 142 3.99 -5.40 -8.65
N HIS A 143 4.14 -6.52 -9.34
CA HIS A 143 4.13 -6.59 -10.80
C HIS A 143 2.88 -7.35 -11.25
N GLY A 144 2.16 -6.80 -12.21
CA GLY A 144 1.00 -7.42 -12.81
C GLY A 144 1.27 -7.81 -14.26
N TYR A 145 0.71 -8.92 -14.67
CA TYR A 145 0.68 -9.29 -16.08
C TYR A 145 -0.39 -8.46 -16.79
N GLN A 146 0.00 -7.63 -17.73
CA GLN A 146 -0.92 -6.82 -18.55
C GLN A 146 -1.50 -7.63 -19.72
N ASN A 147 -2.07 -8.79 -19.44
CA ASN A 147 -2.75 -9.59 -20.46
C ASN A 147 -4.18 -9.06 -20.65
N PRO A 148 -4.63 -8.85 -21.89
CA PRO A 148 -6.00 -8.43 -22.16
C PRO A 148 -7.02 -9.41 -21.54
N GLY A 149 -7.98 -8.89 -20.80
CA GLY A 149 -9.04 -9.67 -20.15
C GLY A 149 -8.71 -10.26 -18.79
N LEU A 150 -7.49 -10.08 -18.26
CA LEU A 150 -7.16 -10.43 -16.89
C LEU A 150 -7.37 -9.24 -15.95
N ILE A 151 -7.68 -9.57 -14.70
CA ILE A 151 -7.82 -8.59 -13.62
C ILE A 151 -6.45 -7.97 -13.33
N ASP A 152 -6.40 -6.64 -13.23
CA ASP A 152 -5.21 -5.93 -12.79
C ASP A 152 -4.98 -6.17 -11.28
N THR A 153 -4.11 -7.14 -10.99
CA THR A 153 -3.76 -7.53 -9.62
C THR A 153 -3.01 -6.41 -8.89
N VAL A 154 -2.27 -5.55 -9.61
CA VAL A 154 -1.58 -4.40 -9.00
C VAL A 154 -2.59 -3.36 -8.53
N PHE A 155 -3.61 -3.10 -9.33
CA PHE A 155 -4.71 -2.21 -8.95
C PHE A 155 -5.45 -2.74 -7.71
N LEU A 156 -5.80 -4.03 -7.68
CA LEU A 156 -6.45 -4.63 -6.51
C LEU A 156 -5.61 -4.52 -5.24
N LEU A 157 -4.31 -4.85 -5.33
CA LEU A 157 -3.40 -4.71 -4.19
C LEU A 157 -3.33 -3.27 -3.68
N ARG A 158 -3.33 -2.29 -4.58
CA ARG A 158 -3.38 -0.88 -4.20
C ARG A 158 -4.69 -0.49 -3.52
N CYS A 159 -5.82 -1.04 -3.95
CA CYS A 159 -7.12 -0.83 -3.26
C CYS A 159 -7.08 -1.34 -1.82
N ASP A 160 -6.32 -2.42 -1.55
CA ASP A 160 -6.09 -2.97 -0.21
C ASP A 160 -4.98 -2.21 0.55
N GLY A 161 -4.39 -1.19 -0.07
CA GLY A 161 -3.28 -0.40 0.48
C GLY A 161 -1.93 -1.11 0.45
N ILE A 162 -1.81 -2.21 -0.32
CA ILE A 162 -0.58 -2.99 -0.43
C ILE A 162 0.28 -2.42 -1.57
N THR A 163 1.40 -1.82 -1.19
CA THR A 163 2.27 -1.06 -2.10
C THR A 163 3.57 -1.77 -2.43
N ALA A 164 3.96 -2.78 -1.62
CA ALA A 164 5.19 -3.52 -1.80
C ALA A 164 5.04 -5.01 -1.48
N ARG A 165 6.03 -5.79 -1.91
CA ARG A 165 6.22 -7.20 -1.56
C ARG A 165 7.62 -7.40 -1.02
N VAL A 166 7.75 -8.24 0.01
CA VAL A 166 9.03 -8.66 0.58
C VAL A 166 9.11 -10.17 0.51
N PHE A 167 10.24 -10.69 0.09
CA PHE A 167 10.53 -12.12 0.07
C PHE A 167 11.64 -12.37 1.08
N ALA A 168 11.36 -13.22 2.08
CA ALA A 168 12.28 -13.58 3.12
C ALA A 168 12.33 -15.11 3.27
N GLU A 169 13.47 -15.64 3.69
CA GLU A 169 13.57 -17.02 4.14
C GLU A 169 13.17 -17.12 5.61
N ASP A 170 12.69 -18.28 6.04
CA ASP A 170 12.24 -18.52 7.41
C ASP A 170 13.28 -18.13 8.47
N SER A 171 14.57 -18.41 8.19
CA SER A 171 15.70 -18.05 9.05
C SER A 171 15.93 -16.53 9.21
N GLU A 172 15.32 -15.74 8.37
CA GLU A 172 15.45 -14.28 8.33
C GLU A 172 14.21 -13.58 8.89
N VAL A 173 13.24 -14.35 9.41
CA VAL A 173 11.97 -13.85 9.94
C VAL A 173 11.92 -14.10 11.44
N GLU A 174 11.63 -13.04 12.19
CA GLU A 174 11.41 -13.07 13.64
C GLU A 174 10.00 -12.58 13.93
N ILE A 175 9.23 -13.38 14.69
CA ILE A 175 7.86 -13.04 15.08
C ILE A 175 7.84 -12.89 16.58
N THR A 176 7.47 -11.70 17.05
CA THR A 176 7.32 -11.39 18.47
C THR A 176 5.82 -11.30 18.79
N PRO A 177 5.29 -12.20 19.63
CA PRO A 177 3.90 -12.15 20.04
C PRO A 177 3.58 -10.84 20.76
N ASN A 178 2.49 -10.21 20.39
CA ASN A 178 1.99 -9.04 21.12
C ASN A 178 1.12 -9.51 22.28
N GLU A 179 1.59 -9.32 23.52
CA GLU A 179 0.87 -9.71 24.72
C GLU A 179 -0.42 -8.87 24.98
N THR A 180 -0.62 -7.79 24.24
CA THR A 180 -1.82 -6.97 24.36
C THR A 180 -2.81 -7.34 23.27
N PRO A 181 -3.88 -8.12 23.55
CA PRO A 181 -4.91 -8.41 22.56
C PRO A 181 -5.58 -7.09 22.13
N THR A 182 -5.36 -6.71 20.90
CA THR A 182 -6.09 -5.60 20.29
C THR A 182 -7.47 -6.13 19.88
N PHE A 183 -8.49 -5.82 20.69
CA PHE A 183 -9.91 -6.06 20.36
C PHE A 183 -10.48 -4.91 19.54
#